data_a45251e905653fe917edb2fe5ac1bfe5
#
_entry.id   a45251e905653fe917edb2fe5ac1bfe5
#
_cell.length_a   1.000
_cell.length_b   1.000
_cell.length_c   1.000
_cell.angle_alpha   90.00
_cell.angle_beta   90.00
_cell.angle_gamma   90.00
#
_symmetry.space_group_name_H-M   'P 1'
#
loop_
_entity.id
_entity.type
_entity.pdbx_description
1 polymer ?
#
loop_
_entity_poly.entity_id
_entity_poly.type
_entity_poly.pdbx_seq_one_letter_code
_entity_poly.pdbx_strand_id
1 'polypeptide(L)'
;FKGAELLELNIKNTVGASRDIAQTGDQFFNIFELGADLKLSLPRLLIPGVQNELIPKSMSPKTEIIVGSSFQKNIGLDKQFFKGTYQFDWQPNTKKRIQFKWIDLEFVNNRNLTNYFNVYKNSYDRLNSIAQDFNTQQDWVDENNNLSIPEGASNFISSVLNNETPLTVEDNK
;
A
#
# COMPACT_ATOMS: atom_id res chain seq x y z
N PHE A 1 -23.26 4.79 23.78
CA PHE A 1 -22.79 3.45 24.06
C PHE A 1 -23.56 2.90 25.26
N LYS A 2 -24.46 1.94 25.04
CA LYS A 2 -25.30 1.31 26.09
C LYS A 2 -24.98 -0.18 26.23
N GLY A 3 -23.70 -0.57 26.16
CA GLY A 3 -23.32 -1.97 26.23
C GLY A 3 -21.81 -2.14 26.44
N ALA A 4 -21.32 -3.36 26.42
CA ALA A 4 -19.91 -3.69 26.50
C ALA A 4 -19.20 -3.47 25.14
N GLU A 5 -19.45 -2.32 24.50
CA GLU A 5 -18.80 -1.93 23.26
C GLU A 5 -17.39 -1.42 23.59
N LEU A 6 -16.40 -1.89 22.85
CA LEU A 6 -15.01 -1.50 23.05
C LEU A 6 -14.50 -0.78 21.80
N LEU A 7 -13.98 0.43 22.00
CA LEU A 7 -13.27 1.18 20.97
C LEU A 7 -11.78 1.22 21.34
N GLU A 8 -10.94 0.72 20.46
CA GLU A 8 -9.48 0.69 20.61
C GLU A 8 -8.84 1.56 19.53
N LEU A 9 -7.92 2.42 19.93
CA LEU A 9 -7.04 3.18 19.05
C LEU A 9 -5.62 2.65 19.22
N ASN A 10 -5.04 2.15 18.15
CA ASN A 10 -3.65 1.70 18.10
C ASN A 10 -2.84 2.64 17.22
N ILE A 11 -1.75 3.18 17.75
CA ILE A 11 -0.81 4.00 17.01
C ILE A 11 0.51 3.23 16.93
N LYS A 12 1.05 3.09 15.73
CA LYS A 12 2.33 2.46 15.46
C LYS A 12 3.31 3.46 14.91
N ASN A 13 4.52 3.43 15.41
CA ASN A 13 5.64 4.17 14.85
C ASN A 13 6.84 3.23 14.77
N THR A 14 7.41 3.11 13.57
CA THR A 14 8.60 2.30 13.32
C THR A 14 9.66 3.16 12.68
N VAL A 15 10.86 3.14 13.23
CA VAL A 15 12.04 3.79 12.67
C VAL A 15 13.09 2.72 12.43
N GLY A 16 13.62 2.67 11.23
CA GLY A 16 14.59 1.66 10.82
C GLY A 16 15.72 2.23 9.97
N ALA A 17 16.81 1.49 9.91
CA ALA A 17 17.92 1.76 9.03
C ALA A 17 18.11 0.58 8.08
N SER A 18 18.17 0.85 6.79
CA SER A 18 18.60 -0.11 5.77
C SER A 18 19.91 0.37 5.15
N ARG A 19 20.85 -0.51 5.01
CA ARG A 19 22.08 -0.24 4.26
C ARG A 19 21.85 -0.65 2.82
N ASP A 20 21.42 0.26 2.00
CA ASP A 20 21.32 0.04 0.55
C ASP A 20 22.44 0.82 -0.15
N ILE A 21 23.02 0.20 -1.20
CA ILE A 21 24.11 0.75 -2.00
C ILE A 21 23.70 2.04 -2.74
N ALA A 22 22.40 2.25 -2.88
CA ALA A 22 21.83 3.42 -3.55
C ALA A 22 21.75 4.68 -2.68
N GLN A 23 22.20 4.64 -1.43
CA GLN A 23 22.23 5.81 -0.56
C GLN A 23 23.42 6.71 -0.89
N THR A 24 23.14 7.89 -1.40
CA THR A 24 24.09 9.00 -1.56
C THR A 24 24.09 9.97 -0.38
N GLY A 25 23.66 9.55 0.82
CA GLY A 25 23.59 10.45 1.99
C GLY A 25 23.73 9.73 3.31
N ASP A 26 24.36 10.40 4.27
CA ASP A 26 24.66 9.97 5.65
C ASP A 26 23.42 9.87 6.57
N GLN A 27 22.25 9.51 6.04
CA GLN A 27 21.05 9.36 6.87
C GLN A 27 21.09 8.01 7.59
N PHE A 28 21.29 8.07 8.91
CA PHE A 28 21.32 6.88 9.77
C PHE A 28 19.98 6.13 9.79
N PHE A 29 18.86 6.85 9.74
CA PHE A 29 17.52 6.29 9.65
C PHE A 29 16.88 6.65 8.30
N ASN A 30 16.51 5.64 7.53
CA ASN A 30 15.97 5.80 6.17
C ASN A 30 14.63 5.08 5.94
N ILE A 31 14.15 4.38 6.96
CA ILE A 31 12.83 3.77 6.99
C ILE A 31 12.04 4.41 8.13
N PHE A 32 10.88 4.94 7.80
CA PHE A 32 9.94 5.51 8.76
C PHE A 32 8.53 5.01 8.43
N GLU A 33 7.85 4.46 9.43
CA GLU A 33 6.46 4.05 9.32
C GLU A 33 5.66 4.67 10.44
N LEU A 34 4.57 5.34 10.09
CA LEU A 34 3.58 5.85 11.01
C LEU A 34 2.21 5.30 10.61
N GLY A 35 1.54 4.65 11.55
CA GLY A 35 0.21 4.08 11.32
C GLY A 35 -0.72 4.32 12.50
N ALA A 36 -2.01 4.33 12.21
CA ALA A 36 -3.07 4.35 13.19
C ALA A 36 -4.20 3.41 12.77
N ASP A 37 -4.66 2.59 13.71
CA ASP A 37 -5.79 1.67 13.54
C ASP A 37 -6.85 1.99 14.58
N LEU A 38 -8.09 2.13 14.13
CA LEU A 38 -9.28 2.24 14.97
C LEU A 38 -10.06 0.93 14.87
N LYS A 39 -10.30 0.29 16.02
CA LYS A 39 -11.03 -0.97 16.12
C LYS A 39 -12.25 -0.79 17.00
N LEU A 40 -13.42 -1.02 16.44
CA LEU A 40 -14.69 -1.08 17.17
C LEU A 40 -15.08 -2.54 17.35
N SER A 41 -15.27 -2.95 18.60
CA SER A 41 -15.72 -4.28 18.96
C SER A 41 -17.11 -4.23 19.59
N LEU A 42 -18.05 -4.98 19.02
CA LEU A 42 -19.44 -5.06 19.45
C LEU A 42 -19.75 -6.47 19.95
N PRO A 43 -20.32 -6.66 21.16
CA PRO A 43 -20.57 -7.99 21.74
C PRO A 43 -21.84 -8.64 21.16
N ARG A 44 -21.98 -8.59 19.86
CA ARG A 44 -23.09 -9.16 19.09
C ARG A 44 -22.69 -9.32 17.63
N LEU A 45 -23.38 -10.20 16.89
CA LEU A 45 -23.23 -10.25 15.44
C LEU A 45 -24.11 -9.15 14.80
N LEU A 46 -23.47 -8.28 14.04
CA LEU A 46 -24.12 -7.30 13.20
C LEU A 46 -23.98 -7.74 11.73
N ILE A 47 -24.89 -8.58 11.27
CA ILE A 47 -24.91 -9.01 9.86
C ILE A 47 -25.89 -8.10 9.13
N PRO A 48 -25.46 -7.32 8.12
CA PRO A 48 -26.34 -6.46 7.34
C PRO A 48 -27.49 -7.25 6.70
N GLY A 49 -28.72 -6.76 6.87
CA GLY A 49 -29.93 -7.42 6.36
C GLY A 49 -30.49 -8.52 7.25
N VAL A 50 -29.85 -8.87 8.36
CA VAL A 50 -30.32 -9.89 9.30
C VAL A 50 -30.67 -9.23 10.63
N GLN A 51 -31.95 -9.33 11.01
CA GLN A 51 -32.46 -8.69 12.25
C GLN A 51 -32.46 -9.60 13.46
N ASN A 52 -32.32 -10.91 13.28
CA ASN A 52 -32.41 -11.90 14.35
C ASN A 52 -31.02 -12.29 14.86
N GLU A 53 -30.91 -12.61 16.17
CA GLU A 53 -29.71 -13.19 16.76
C GLU A 53 -29.49 -14.60 16.21
N LEU A 54 -28.64 -14.74 15.21
CA LEU A 54 -28.30 -16.05 14.60
C LEU A 54 -27.46 -16.93 15.55
N ILE A 55 -26.71 -16.31 16.43
CA ILE A 55 -25.79 -16.99 17.35
C ILE A 55 -26.13 -16.61 18.78
N PRO A 56 -26.37 -17.58 19.67
CA PRO A 56 -26.68 -17.34 21.07
C PRO A 56 -25.58 -16.58 21.79
N LYS A 57 -25.95 -15.73 22.73
CA LYS A 57 -25.00 -14.96 23.59
C LYS A 57 -24.04 -15.85 24.36
N SER A 58 -24.44 -17.09 24.68
CA SER A 58 -23.58 -18.08 25.32
C SER A 58 -22.33 -18.44 24.52
N MET A 59 -22.35 -18.20 23.21
CA MET A 59 -21.20 -18.40 22.31
C MET A 59 -20.33 -17.15 22.16
N SER A 60 -20.54 -16.12 22.97
CA SER A 60 -19.79 -14.88 22.96
C SER A 60 -19.60 -14.26 21.57
N PRO A 61 -20.71 -14.03 20.83
CA PRO A 61 -20.65 -13.46 19.49
C PRO A 61 -20.07 -12.03 19.54
N LYS A 62 -19.22 -11.73 18.55
CA LYS A 62 -18.52 -10.46 18.47
C LYS A 62 -18.45 -10.02 17.01
N THR A 63 -18.71 -8.75 16.77
CA THR A 63 -18.42 -8.09 15.50
C THR A 63 -17.27 -7.13 15.70
N GLU A 64 -16.29 -7.17 14.83
CA GLU A 64 -15.16 -6.25 14.83
C GLU A 64 -15.12 -5.48 13.52
N ILE A 65 -15.03 -4.16 13.64
CA ILE A 65 -14.84 -3.22 12.53
C ILE A 65 -13.47 -2.57 12.76
N ILE A 66 -12.59 -2.74 11.81
CA ILE A 66 -11.23 -2.19 11.89
C ILE A 66 -11.03 -1.28 10.69
N VAL A 67 -10.62 -0.04 10.95
CA VAL A 67 -10.21 0.90 9.90
C VAL A 67 -8.84 1.41 10.29
N GLY A 68 -7.92 1.34 9.35
CA GLY A 68 -6.54 1.76 9.59
C GLY A 68 -5.94 2.48 8.40
N SER A 69 -4.94 3.28 8.70
CA SER A 69 -4.07 3.90 7.70
C SER A 69 -2.65 3.90 8.21
N SER A 70 -1.72 3.58 7.32
CA SER A 70 -0.29 3.76 7.61
C SER A 70 0.41 4.41 6.44
N PHE A 71 1.43 5.18 6.77
CA PHE A 71 2.36 5.79 5.83
C PHE A 71 3.74 5.21 6.09
N GLN A 72 4.35 4.67 5.06
CA GLN A 72 5.71 4.14 5.10
C GLN A 72 6.58 4.92 4.14
N LYS A 73 7.62 5.55 4.67
CA LYS A 73 8.70 6.13 3.89
C LYS A 73 9.83 5.12 3.81
N ASN A 74 10.28 4.83 2.59
CA ASN A 74 11.41 3.93 2.34
C ASN A 74 12.35 4.56 1.30
N ILE A 75 13.55 4.02 1.15
CA ILE A 75 14.62 4.55 0.28
C ILE A 75 14.14 4.77 -1.17
N GLY A 76 13.32 3.86 -1.70
CA GLY A 76 12.91 3.90 -3.11
C GLY A 76 11.46 4.22 -3.37
N LEU A 77 10.61 4.14 -2.37
CA LEU A 77 9.17 4.24 -2.58
C LEU A 77 8.42 4.55 -1.29
N ASP A 78 7.71 5.66 -1.28
CA ASP A 78 6.77 5.98 -0.20
C ASP A 78 5.44 5.28 -0.45
N LYS A 79 4.93 4.59 0.56
CA LYS A 79 3.67 3.85 0.48
C LYS A 79 2.68 4.36 1.50
N GLN A 80 1.46 4.48 1.07
CA GLN A 80 0.32 4.74 1.95
C GLN A 80 -0.65 3.57 1.88
N PHE A 81 -0.97 3.02 3.03
CA PHE A 81 -1.90 1.91 3.17
C PHE A 81 -3.18 2.39 3.81
N PHE A 82 -4.29 1.90 3.30
CA PHE A 82 -5.60 2.00 3.93
C PHE A 82 -6.15 0.60 4.09
N LYS A 83 -6.61 0.27 5.27
CA LYS A 83 -7.18 -1.03 5.60
C LYS A 83 -8.59 -0.87 6.15
N GLY A 84 -9.50 -1.72 5.66
CA GLY A 84 -10.85 -1.84 6.18
C GLY A 84 -11.20 -3.31 6.37
N THR A 85 -11.51 -3.73 7.60
CA THR A 85 -11.88 -5.10 7.90
C THR A 85 -13.22 -5.12 8.64
N TYR A 86 -14.12 -5.99 8.20
CA TYR A 86 -15.37 -6.29 8.88
C TYR A 86 -15.43 -7.78 9.12
N GLN A 87 -15.42 -8.17 10.40
CA GLN A 87 -15.31 -9.57 10.79
C GLN A 87 -16.23 -9.93 11.94
N PHE A 88 -16.58 -11.21 11.98
CA PHE A 88 -17.36 -11.84 13.03
C PHE A 88 -16.52 -12.86 13.76
N ASP A 89 -16.73 -12.96 15.05
CA ASP A 89 -16.06 -13.91 15.89
C ASP A 89 -17.06 -14.51 16.87
N TRP A 90 -17.03 -15.82 17.09
CA TRP A 90 -17.82 -16.48 18.11
C TRP A 90 -17.17 -17.79 18.55
N GLN A 91 -17.53 -18.24 19.75
CA GLN A 91 -16.95 -19.41 20.37
C GLN A 91 -18.03 -20.45 20.71
N PRO A 92 -18.30 -21.44 19.82
CA PRO A 92 -19.31 -22.46 20.02
C PRO A 92 -19.11 -23.29 21.29
N ASN A 93 -17.87 -23.51 21.70
CA ASN A 93 -17.49 -24.17 22.93
C ASN A 93 -16.07 -23.73 23.36
N THR A 94 -15.64 -24.14 24.56
CA THR A 94 -14.33 -23.73 25.13
C THR A 94 -13.11 -24.12 24.30
N LYS A 95 -13.26 -25.07 23.36
CA LYS A 95 -12.16 -25.59 22.52
C LYS A 95 -12.18 -25.07 21.09
N LYS A 96 -13.28 -24.40 20.65
CA LYS A 96 -13.46 -23.97 19.25
C LYS A 96 -13.80 -22.49 19.21
N ARG A 97 -13.04 -21.74 18.43
CA ARG A 97 -13.31 -20.36 18.07
C ARG A 97 -13.47 -20.29 16.55
N ILE A 98 -14.47 -19.58 16.08
CA ILE A 98 -14.73 -19.35 14.67
C ILE A 98 -14.59 -17.86 14.41
N GLN A 99 -13.79 -17.53 13.42
CA GLN A 99 -13.63 -16.17 12.92
C GLN A 99 -14.00 -16.17 11.44
N PHE A 100 -14.88 -15.27 11.06
CA PHE A 100 -15.29 -15.08 9.67
C PHE A 100 -15.06 -13.63 9.28
N LYS A 101 -14.13 -13.41 8.36
CA LYS A 101 -13.92 -12.12 7.73
C LYS A 101 -14.87 -11.99 6.56
N TRP A 102 -15.82 -11.08 6.66
CA TRP A 102 -16.76 -10.79 5.59
C TRP A 102 -16.19 -9.83 4.57
N ILE A 103 -15.52 -8.78 5.06
CA ILE A 103 -14.85 -7.79 4.22
C ILE A 103 -13.43 -7.64 4.76
N ASP A 104 -12.45 -7.73 3.87
CA ASP A 104 -11.04 -7.43 4.17
C ASP A 104 -10.46 -6.70 2.96
N LEU A 105 -10.38 -5.38 3.07
CA LEU A 105 -9.93 -4.50 2.01
C LEU A 105 -8.60 -3.88 2.40
N GLU A 106 -7.66 -3.90 1.48
CA GLU A 106 -6.42 -3.18 1.58
C GLU A 106 -6.19 -2.38 0.30
N PHE A 107 -6.04 -1.08 0.46
CA PHE A 107 -5.70 -0.18 -0.63
C PHE A 107 -4.29 0.36 -0.40
N VAL A 108 -3.42 0.17 -1.41
CA VAL A 108 -2.03 0.63 -1.37
C VAL A 108 -1.86 1.72 -2.42
N ASN A 109 -1.45 2.90 -1.97
CA ASN A 109 -1.09 4.00 -2.84
C ASN A 109 0.41 4.26 -2.75
N ASN A 110 1.09 4.10 -3.88
CA ASN A 110 2.50 4.41 -4.00
C ASN A 110 2.64 5.91 -4.26
N ARG A 111 3.34 6.59 -3.36
CA ARG A 111 3.65 8.02 -3.48
C ARG A 111 5.14 8.19 -3.72
N ASN A 112 5.49 9.32 -4.33
CA ASN A 112 6.88 9.71 -4.55
C ASN A 112 7.70 8.67 -5.32
N LEU A 113 7.31 8.47 -6.59
CA LEU A 113 8.06 7.64 -7.54
C LEU A 113 9.41 8.26 -7.96
N THR A 114 9.67 9.48 -7.51
CA THR A 114 10.82 10.31 -7.91
C THR A 114 12.15 9.60 -7.70
N ASN A 115 12.27 8.79 -6.65
CA ASN A 115 13.49 8.07 -6.33
C ASN A 115 13.49 6.60 -6.78
N TYR A 116 12.39 6.15 -7.38
CA TYR A 116 12.24 4.74 -7.78
C TYR A 116 13.36 4.26 -8.68
N PHE A 117 13.67 5.00 -9.72
CA PHE A 117 14.68 4.63 -10.70
C PHE A 117 16.13 4.76 -10.18
N ASN A 118 16.36 5.59 -9.17
CA ASN A 118 17.67 5.65 -8.51
C ASN A 118 17.97 4.37 -7.71
N VAL A 119 16.94 3.75 -7.17
CA VAL A 119 17.04 2.50 -6.38
C VAL A 119 16.98 1.27 -7.28
N TYR A 120 16.05 1.25 -8.21
CA TYR A 120 15.83 0.11 -9.11
C TYR A 120 16.50 0.34 -10.47
N LYS A 121 17.83 0.32 -10.48
CA LYS A 121 18.65 0.60 -11.67
C LYS A 121 18.30 -0.30 -12.86
N ASN A 122 18.08 -1.59 -12.63
CA ASN A 122 17.69 -2.51 -13.71
C ASN A 122 16.38 -2.10 -14.41
N SER A 123 15.42 -1.57 -13.64
CA SER A 123 14.16 -1.07 -14.22
C SER A 123 14.39 0.22 -14.99
N TYR A 124 15.29 1.07 -14.50
CA TYR A 124 15.69 2.27 -15.21
C TYR A 124 16.42 1.96 -16.52
N ASP A 125 17.42 1.06 -16.47
CA ASP A 125 18.22 0.68 -17.65
C ASP A 125 17.32 0.11 -18.75
N ARG A 126 16.33 -0.70 -18.37
CA ARG A 126 15.34 -1.24 -19.30
C ARG A 126 14.45 -0.17 -19.90
N LEU A 127 13.94 0.75 -19.07
CA LEU A 127 13.14 1.88 -19.53
C LEU A 127 13.95 2.77 -20.48
N ASN A 128 15.20 3.05 -20.12
CA ASN A 128 16.11 3.87 -20.89
C ASN A 128 16.44 3.25 -22.27
N SER A 129 16.68 1.92 -22.33
CA SER A 129 16.85 1.21 -23.58
C SER A 129 15.63 1.36 -24.49
N ILE A 130 14.42 1.21 -23.94
CA ILE A 130 13.19 1.40 -24.72
C ILE A 130 13.12 2.84 -25.23
N ALA A 131 13.39 3.84 -24.39
CA ALA A 131 13.32 5.22 -24.76
C ALA A 131 14.33 5.61 -25.87
N GLN A 132 15.51 4.98 -25.88
CA GLN A 132 16.52 5.19 -26.93
C GLN A 132 16.11 4.64 -28.29
N ASP A 133 15.31 3.57 -28.32
CA ASP A 133 14.77 3.01 -29.57
C ASP A 133 13.66 3.89 -30.18
N PHE A 134 13.05 4.76 -29.39
CA PHE A 134 11.99 5.67 -29.82
C PHE A 134 12.49 7.11 -29.71
N ASN A 135 12.74 7.81 -30.75
CA ASN A 135 13.17 9.23 -30.84
C ASN A 135 12.56 10.10 -29.72
N THR A 136 13.07 9.91 -28.51
CA THR A 136 12.56 10.56 -27.30
C THR A 136 12.85 12.07 -27.36
N GLN A 137 11.94 12.90 -26.85
CA GLN A 137 12.11 14.35 -26.83
C GLN A 137 13.39 14.73 -26.10
N GLN A 138 14.18 15.64 -26.66
CA GLN A 138 15.47 16.07 -26.11
C GLN A 138 15.38 16.65 -24.69
N ASP A 139 14.24 17.23 -24.34
CA ASP A 139 14.01 17.78 -23.00
C ASP A 139 13.87 16.71 -21.90
N TRP A 140 13.72 15.44 -22.29
CA TRP A 140 13.56 14.32 -21.34
C TRP A 140 14.84 13.54 -21.12
N VAL A 141 15.87 13.82 -21.87
CA VAL A 141 17.16 13.12 -21.81
C VAL A 141 18.29 14.02 -21.30
N ASP A 142 19.29 13.38 -20.74
CA ASP A 142 20.52 14.04 -20.30
C ASP A 142 21.54 14.19 -21.47
N GLU A 143 22.71 14.74 -21.19
CA GLU A 143 23.79 14.92 -22.15
C GLU A 143 24.29 13.61 -22.78
N ASN A 144 24.04 12.47 -22.14
CA ASN A 144 24.41 11.13 -22.58
C ASN A 144 23.26 10.41 -23.31
N ASN A 145 22.17 11.12 -23.62
CA ASN A 145 20.95 10.59 -24.24
C ASN A 145 20.25 9.54 -23.38
N ASN A 146 20.36 9.63 -22.05
CA ASN A 146 19.63 8.83 -21.10
C ASN A 146 18.46 9.62 -20.51
N LEU A 147 17.36 8.94 -20.19
CA LEU A 147 16.22 9.59 -19.54
C LEU A 147 16.64 10.26 -18.24
N SER A 148 16.39 11.53 -18.11
CA SER A 148 16.65 12.25 -16.86
C SER A 148 15.76 11.73 -15.73
N ILE A 149 16.30 11.59 -14.54
CA ILE A 149 15.55 11.17 -13.34
C ILE A 149 15.37 12.39 -12.44
N PRO A 150 14.13 12.67 -12.00
CA PRO A 150 12.89 11.87 -12.15
C PRO A 150 12.02 12.26 -13.35
N GLU A 151 12.20 13.45 -13.90
CA GLU A 151 11.22 14.10 -14.80
C GLU A 151 11.17 13.44 -16.16
N GLY A 152 12.30 13.19 -16.80
CA GLY A 152 12.34 12.57 -18.13
C GLY A 152 11.73 11.18 -18.14
N ALA A 153 12.06 10.34 -17.17
CA ALA A 153 11.50 9.01 -17.03
C ALA A 153 9.98 9.05 -16.80
N SER A 154 9.50 9.97 -15.95
CA SER A 154 8.06 10.12 -15.68
C SER A 154 7.29 10.62 -16.89
N ASN A 155 7.85 11.57 -17.63
CA ASN A 155 7.23 12.14 -18.83
C ASN A 155 7.18 11.09 -19.96
N PHE A 156 8.22 10.31 -20.14
CA PHE A 156 8.24 9.22 -21.11
C PHE A 156 7.16 8.18 -20.80
N ILE A 157 7.06 7.73 -19.55
CA ILE A 157 6.02 6.79 -19.14
C ILE A 157 4.62 7.36 -19.37
N SER A 158 4.39 8.62 -19.01
CA SER A 158 3.10 9.28 -19.19
C SER A 158 2.73 9.39 -20.67
N SER A 159 3.67 9.72 -21.54
CA SER A 159 3.49 9.80 -22.98
C SER A 159 3.11 8.44 -23.59
N VAL A 160 3.77 7.36 -23.12
CA VAL A 160 3.44 5.99 -23.55
C VAL A 160 2.03 5.59 -23.11
N LEU A 161 1.68 5.87 -21.85
CA LEU A 161 0.35 5.54 -21.30
C LEU A 161 -0.77 6.32 -21.98
N ASN A 162 -0.49 7.55 -22.43
CA ASN A 162 -1.45 8.39 -23.15
C ASN A 162 -1.49 8.10 -24.67
N ASN A 163 -0.75 7.10 -25.16
CA ASN A 163 -0.58 6.78 -26.57
C ASN A 163 -0.01 7.95 -27.42
N GLU A 164 0.75 8.84 -26.80
CA GLU A 164 1.45 9.94 -27.51
C GLU A 164 2.75 9.44 -28.13
N THR A 165 3.33 8.39 -27.59
CA THR A 165 4.50 7.70 -28.13
C THR A 165 4.04 6.38 -28.78
N PRO A 166 4.34 6.14 -30.06
CA PRO A 166 3.87 4.95 -30.78
C PRO A 166 4.69 3.70 -30.40
N LEU A 167 4.46 3.15 -29.21
CA LEU A 167 4.97 1.84 -28.85
C LEU A 167 4.05 0.77 -29.43
N THR A 168 4.61 -0.18 -30.15
CA THR A 168 3.86 -1.34 -30.65
C THR A 168 3.75 -2.41 -29.57
N VAL A 169 2.78 -3.34 -29.70
CA VAL A 169 2.57 -4.43 -28.73
C VAL A 169 3.79 -5.36 -28.62
N GLU A 170 4.66 -5.39 -29.63
CA GLU A 170 5.89 -6.19 -29.66
C GLU A 170 6.97 -5.63 -28.73
N ASP A 171 6.94 -4.34 -28.43
CA ASP A 171 7.91 -3.65 -27.58
C ASP A 171 7.62 -3.79 -26.08
N ASN A 172 6.49 -4.44 -25.74
CA ASN A 172 6.04 -4.68 -24.36
C ASN A 172 6.50 -6.03 -23.76
N LYS A 173 7.56 -6.64 -24.29
CA LYS A 173 8.10 -7.90 -23.76
C LYS A 173 9.23 -7.73 -22.78
#